data_4e0bc3bbcd4436abe8d3508d4340953f
#
_entry.id   4e0bc3bbcd4436abe8d3508d4340953f
#
_cell.length_a   1.000
_cell.length_b   1.000
_cell.length_c   1.000
_cell.angle_alpha   90.00
_cell.angle_beta   90.00
_cell.angle_gamma   90.00
#
_symmetry.space_group_name_H-M   'P 1'
#
loop_
_entity.id
_entity.type
_entity.pdbx_description
1 polymer ?
#
loop_
_entity_poly.entity_id
_entity_poly.type
_entity_poly.pdbx_seq_one_letter_code
_entity_poly.pdbx_strand_id
1 'polypeptide(L)'
;MYKVFNKSEGDAYDAIARQAYGTPERAGDIAKINNNIKSGQVVAYIDKGDAKQPEKKEVCLVVGDESYTDFPEYSLIDGLAQVRGAVFVYNKTDVEYNFKIGDDAFVFDENGLFIKGYVANVTNALNRSANWSQVEIKSLAGVMVDSDMPYPQEFTSLSVKSILSELAAAYNQSIEFSNELELDEVFQNEIGTSFASLNAEKVWEFMARICSSRGLLLTDTGNGLFVGRYKANTEEKLNLIDGECLGVQEMRLVARGDGLARYYEINSQYPETASATVSIPFPVPIIKRFNSNDYNAKDLESVGARIACSEIGKHFKLLVRLSENKQLRSGSFAVVKNEKIKIFKETDFVIERVERKHPDTTLLVMTLPCAYTYEIPGELPQCS
;
A
#
# COMPACT_ATOMS: atom_id res chain seq x y z
N MET A 1 -19.06 17.29 -10.91
CA MET A 1 -19.24 16.06 -11.72
C MET A 1 -17.90 15.66 -12.31
N TYR A 2 -17.49 14.40 -12.18
CA TYR A 2 -16.25 13.92 -12.81
C TYR A 2 -16.53 13.31 -14.19
N LYS A 3 -15.60 13.51 -15.13
CA LYS A 3 -15.59 12.84 -16.43
C LYS A 3 -14.22 12.24 -16.71
N VAL A 4 -14.22 11.11 -17.41
CA VAL A 4 -13.02 10.37 -17.78
C VAL A 4 -12.60 10.75 -19.21
N PHE A 5 -11.31 10.98 -19.41
CA PHE A 5 -10.69 11.29 -20.69
C PHE A 5 -9.52 10.34 -20.92
N ASN A 6 -9.22 10.01 -22.17
CA ASN A 6 -8.04 9.25 -22.54
C ASN A 6 -6.88 10.21 -22.85
N LYS A 7 -5.73 9.99 -22.22
CA LYS A 7 -4.50 10.73 -22.43
C LYS A 7 -3.46 9.83 -23.09
N SER A 8 -2.96 10.22 -24.25
CA SER A 8 -1.85 9.52 -24.93
C SER A 8 -0.50 9.99 -24.41
N GLU A 9 0.55 9.19 -24.59
CA GLU A 9 1.91 9.58 -24.27
C GLU A 9 2.31 10.79 -25.14
N GLY A 10 2.76 11.86 -24.51
CA GLY A 10 3.06 13.15 -25.18
C GLY A 10 1.92 14.16 -25.18
N ASP A 11 0.69 13.78 -24.87
CA ASP A 11 -0.40 14.74 -24.73
C ASP A 11 -0.22 15.58 -23.46
N ALA A 12 -0.34 16.91 -23.64
CA ALA A 12 -0.36 17.82 -22.51
C ALA A 12 -1.75 17.79 -21.83
N TYR A 13 -1.78 18.01 -20.53
CA TYR A 13 -3.03 18.20 -19.79
C TYR A 13 -3.87 19.38 -20.27
N ASP A 14 -3.23 20.34 -20.97
CA ASP A 14 -3.88 21.48 -21.62
C ASP A 14 -4.96 21.07 -22.64
N ALA A 15 -4.69 20.01 -23.42
CA ALA A 15 -5.66 19.48 -24.39
C ALA A 15 -6.89 18.93 -23.68
N ILE A 16 -6.70 18.20 -22.60
CA ILE A 16 -7.78 17.66 -21.76
C ILE A 16 -8.55 18.80 -21.08
N ALA A 17 -7.84 19.79 -20.54
CA ALA A 17 -8.46 20.95 -19.92
C ALA A 17 -9.31 21.76 -20.92
N ARG A 18 -8.84 21.95 -22.14
CA ARG A 18 -9.65 22.59 -23.21
C ARG A 18 -10.88 21.77 -23.55
N GLN A 19 -10.78 20.46 -23.62
CA GLN A 19 -11.91 19.57 -23.88
C GLN A 19 -12.92 19.57 -22.71
N ALA A 20 -12.40 19.56 -21.46
CA ALA A 20 -13.21 19.50 -20.26
C ALA A 20 -13.84 20.84 -19.86
N TYR A 21 -13.10 21.94 -20.00
CA TYR A 21 -13.45 23.27 -19.46
C TYR A 21 -13.51 24.37 -20.51
N GLY A 22 -13.10 24.11 -21.76
CA GLY A 22 -12.97 25.13 -22.81
C GLY A 22 -11.72 26.01 -22.70
N THR A 23 -10.90 25.86 -21.66
CA THR A 23 -9.68 26.64 -21.39
C THR A 23 -8.54 25.76 -20.87
N PRO A 24 -7.26 26.05 -21.21
CA PRO A 24 -6.12 25.28 -20.70
C PRO A 24 -5.72 25.67 -19.26
N GLU A 25 -6.26 26.74 -18.70
CA GLU A 25 -5.82 27.30 -17.40
C GLU A 25 -5.96 26.31 -16.23
N ARG A 26 -6.88 25.34 -16.35
CA ARG A 26 -7.13 24.30 -15.34
C ARG A 26 -6.37 22.99 -15.59
N ALA A 27 -5.38 22.99 -16.48
CA ALA A 27 -4.54 21.81 -16.75
C ALA A 27 -3.79 21.32 -15.49
N GLY A 28 -3.32 22.26 -14.67
CA GLY A 28 -2.66 21.95 -13.40
C GLY A 28 -3.57 21.23 -12.40
N ASP A 29 -4.86 21.56 -12.37
CA ASP A 29 -5.84 20.91 -11.50
C ASP A 29 -6.04 19.44 -11.92
N ILE A 30 -6.17 19.20 -13.24
CA ILE A 30 -6.31 17.85 -13.78
C ILE A 30 -5.06 17.03 -13.52
N ALA A 31 -3.88 17.61 -13.76
CA ALA A 31 -2.61 16.95 -13.52
C ALA A 31 -2.45 16.54 -12.05
N LYS A 32 -2.80 17.43 -11.12
CA LYS A 32 -2.75 17.17 -9.67
C LYS A 32 -3.73 16.06 -9.25
N ILE A 33 -4.98 16.10 -9.73
CA ILE A 33 -6.00 15.08 -9.41
C ILE A 33 -5.54 13.68 -9.87
N ASN A 34 -4.84 13.61 -11.00
CA ASN A 34 -4.42 12.36 -11.61
C ASN A 34 -2.94 12.00 -11.34
N ASN A 35 -2.31 12.61 -10.32
CA ASN A 35 -0.92 12.35 -9.95
C ASN A 35 0.07 12.49 -11.12
N ASN A 36 -0.18 13.43 -12.07
CA ASN A 36 0.68 13.72 -13.22
C ASN A 36 0.98 12.51 -14.13
N ILE A 37 0.05 11.58 -14.30
CA ILE A 37 0.26 10.40 -15.16
C ILE A 37 0.67 10.82 -16.59
N LYS A 38 1.58 10.05 -17.21
CA LYS A 38 2.07 10.31 -18.57
C LYS A 38 1.07 9.92 -19.64
N SER A 39 0.38 8.79 -19.47
CA SER A 39 -0.65 8.30 -20.39
C SER A 39 -1.70 7.46 -19.65
N GLY A 40 -2.85 7.23 -20.27
CA GLY A 40 -3.94 6.44 -19.74
C GLY A 40 -5.21 7.25 -19.49
N GLN A 41 -6.13 6.71 -18.70
CA GLN A 41 -7.36 7.40 -18.36
C GLN A 41 -7.12 8.50 -17.33
N VAL A 42 -7.66 9.68 -17.59
CA VAL A 42 -7.54 10.89 -16.78
C VAL A 42 -8.91 11.36 -16.42
N VAL A 43 -9.10 11.80 -15.20
CA VAL A 43 -10.40 12.29 -14.71
C VAL A 43 -10.34 13.80 -14.50
N ALA A 44 -11.34 14.51 -15.01
CA ALA A 44 -11.51 15.93 -14.80
C ALA A 44 -12.82 16.22 -14.08
N TYR A 45 -12.80 17.08 -13.07
CA TYR A 45 -13.98 17.57 -12.40
C TYR A 45 -14.62 18.70 -13.24
N ILE A 46 -15.83 18.49 -13.72
CA ILE A 46 -16.56 19.47 -14.53
C ILE A 46 -17.60 20.16 -13.68
N ASP A 47 -17.42 21.47 -13.47
CA ASP A 47 -18.45 22.30 -12.84
C ASP A 47 -19.62 22.48 -13.81
N LYS A 48 -20.80 22.06 -13.41
CA LYS A 48 -22.05 22.43 -14.10
C LYS A 48 -22.49 23.78 -13.57
N GLY A 49 -21.89 24.86 -14.08
CA GLY A 49 -22.28 26.26 -13.86
C GLY A 49 -22.60 26.66 -12.41
N ASP A 50 -21.97 27.73 -11.91
CA ASP A 50 -22.25 28.44 -10.64
C ASP A 50 -22.37 27.63 -9.32
N ALA A 51 -22.08 26.33 -9.31
CA ALA A 51 -21.95 25.60 -8.08
C ALA A 51 -20.64 26.01 -7.41
N LYS A 52 -20.72 26.72 -6.28
CA LYS A 52 -19.60 26.90 -5.35
C LYS A 52 -18.90 25.56 -5.20
N GLN A 53 -17.56 25.54 -5.34
CA GLN A 53 -16.78 24.36 -5.00
C GLN A 53 -17.29 23.86 -3.65
N PRO A 54 -17.64 22.55 -3.51
CA PRO A 54 -18.03 22.04 -2.22
C PRO A 54 -16.88 22.35 -1.23
N GLU A 55 -17.19 23.05 -0.15
CA GLU A 55 -16.22 23.49 0.86
C GLU A 55 -15.54 22.32 1.59
N LYS A 56 -16.08 21.10 1.45
CA LYS A 56 -15.47 19.84 1.83
C LYS A 56 -15.37 18.96 0.57
N LYS A 57 -14.16 18.50 0.26
CA LYS A 57 -13.96 17.44 -0.74
C LYS A 57 -14.51 16.15 -0.15
N GLU A 58 -15.71 15.80 -0.53
CA GLU A 58 -16.36 14.55 -0.12
C GLU A 58 -15.75 13.37 -0.88
N VAL A 59 -15.78 12.21 -0.25
CA VAL A 59 -15.39 10.96 -0.92
C VAL A 59 -16.38 10.72 -2.06
N CYS A 60 -15.87 10.45 -3.26
CA CYS A 60 -16.64 10.25 -4.47
C CYS A 60 -16.21 8.95 -5.16
N LEU A 61 -17.18 8.14 -5.56
CA LEU A 61 -17.00 6.98 -6.42
C LEU A 61 -17.51 7.35 -7.82
N VAL A 62 -16.71 7.07 -8.84
CA VAL A 62 -17.09 7.19 -10.26
C VAL A 62 -17.04 5.80 -10.88
N VAL A 63 -18.16 5.36 -11.49
CA VAL A 63 -18.25 4.10 -12.24
C VAL A 63 -18.86 4.41 -13.60
N GLY A 64 -18.14 4.08 -14.68
CA GLY A 64 -18.53 4.52 -16.01
C GLY A 64 -18.58 6.04 -16.09
N ASP A 65 -19.72 6.59 -16.53
CA ASP A 65 -19.96 8.03 -16.66
C ASP A 65 -20.68 8.65 -15.45
N GLU A 66 -20.96 7.88 -14.41
CA GLU A 66 -21.74 8.30 -13.25
C GLU A 66 -20.85 8.52 -12.03
N SER A 67 -21.20 9.55 -11.25
CA SER A 67 -20.51 9.86 -9.99
C SER A 67 -21.46 9.79 -8.81
N TYR A 68 -21.00 9.16 -7.75
CA TYR A 68 -21.78 8.88 -6.54
C TYR A 68 -21.08 9.51 -5.33
N THR A 69 -21.86 10.17 -4.49
CA THR A 69 -21.49 10.75 -3.20
C THR A 69 -22.55 10.36 -2.16
N ASP A 70 -22.47 10.89 -0.97
CA ASP A 70 -23.50 10.71 0.07
C ASP A 70 -23.72 9.26 0.51
N PHE A 71 -22.63 8.48 0.60
CA PHE A 71 -22.71 7.14 1.15
C PHE A 71 -22.96 7.18 2.66
N PRO A 72 -23.98 6.45 3.19
CA PRO A 72 -24.19 6.35 4.63
C PRO A 72 -23.01 5.74 5.37
N GLU A 73 -22.31 4.83 4.70
CA GLU A 73 -21.09 4.21 5.23
C GLU A 73 -20.09 3.98 4.09
N TYR A 74 -18.80 4.24 4.37
CA TYR A 74 -17.71 3.82 3.50
C TYR A 74 -16.47 3.47 4.30
N SER A 75 -15.58 2.71 3.67
CA SER A 75 -14.23 2.42 4.18
C SER A 75 -13.20 2.59 3.06
N LEU A 76 -12.16 3.40 3.30
CA LEU A 76 -11.02 3.56 2.40
C LEU A 76 -9.79 2.92 3.06
N ILE A 77 -9.17 1.98 2.36
CA ILE A 77 -8.05 1.18 2.87
C ILE A 77 -6.78 1.54 2.12
N ASP A 78 -5.79 2.06 2.83
CA ASP A 78 -4.45 2.39 2.35
C ASP A 78 -3.42 1.58 3.14
N GLY A 79 -2.57 0.80 2.46
CA GLY A 79 -1.58 -0.06 3.09
C GLY A 79 -0.22 0.05 2.41
N LEU A 80 0.86 0.08 3.21
CA LEU A 80 2.22 0.32 2.74
C LEU A 80 2.73 -0.77 1.78
N ALA A 81 2.38 -2.03 2.03
CA ALA A 81 2.74 -3.17 1.19
C ALA A 81 1.49 -3.97 0.78
N GLN A 82 0.37 -3.29 0.62
CA GLN A 82 -0.92 -3.87 0.29
C GLN A 82 -1.58 -3.11 -0.84
N VAL A 83 -2.47 -3.80 -1.53
CA VAL A 83 -3.29 -3.20 -2.57
C VAL A 83 -4.38 -2.33 -1.93
N ARG A 84 -4.59 -1.14 -2.49
CA ARG A 84 -5.64 -0.22 -2.05
C ARG A 84 -7.03 -0.77 -2.34
N GLY A 85 -7.94 -0.51 -1.41
CA GLY A 85 -9.33 -0.90 -1.55
C GLY A 85 -10.28 0.14 -1.00
N ALA A 86 -11.53 0.09 -1.45
CA ALA A 86 -12.61 0.87 -0.90
C ALA A 86 -13.89 0.05 -0.84
N VAL A 87 -14.69 0.28 0.18
CA VAL A 87 -16.01 -0.34 0.34
C VAL A 87 -17.02 0.78 0.56
N PHE A 88 -18.12 0.74 -0.17
CA PHE A 88 -19.21 1.70 -0.06
C PHE A 88 -20.51 0.97 0.22
N VAL A 89 -21.26 1.45 1.20
CA VAL A 89 -22.61 0.97 1.52
C VAL A 89 -23.61 2.01 1.10
N TYR A 90 -24.71 1.61 0.49
CA TYR A 90 -25.78 2.49 0.07
C TYR A 90 -27.15 1.86 0.27
N ASN A 91 -28.17 2.71 0.48
CA ASN A 91 -29.56 2.28 0.58
C ASN A 91 -30.20 2.23 -0.80
N LYS A 92 -30.86 1.13 -1.13
CA LYS A 92 -31.51 0.92 -2.44
C LYS A 92 -32.77 1.75 -2.66
N THR A 93 -33.29 2.42 -1.64
CA THR A 93 -34.58 3.12 -1.72
C THR A 93 -34.52 4.42 -2.53
N ASP A 94 -33.35 5.04 -2.66
CA ASP A 94 -33.23 6.40 -3.14
C ASP A 94 -32.58 6.57 -4.53
N VAL A 95 -31.79 5.59 -4.99
CA VAL A 95 -31.10 5.62 -6.30
C VAL A 95 -30.96 4.20 -6.85
N GLU A 96 -31.23 3.99 -8.14
CA GLU A 96 -30.85 2.76 -8.83
C GLU A 96 -29.35 2.77 -9.11
N TYR A 97 -28.59 2.11 -8.27
CA TYR A 97 -27.16 1.86 -8.51
C TYR A 97 -26.99 0.60 -9.37
N ASN A 98 -26.40 0.75 -10.53
CA ASN A 98 -26.26 -0.33 -11.51
C ASN A 98 -24.79 -0.77 -11.64
N PHE A 99 -24.14 -1.09 -10.51
CA PHE A 99 -22.76 -1.57 -10.52
C PHE A 99 -22.68 -3.00 -11.02
N LYS A 100 -21.76 -3.24 -11.94
CA LYS A 100 -21.42 -4.59 -12.41
C LYS A 100 -20.01 -4.93 -12.02
N ILE A 101 -19.78 -6.18 -11.63
CA ILE A 101 -18.44 -6.70 -11.37
C ILE A 101 -17.61 -6.55 -12.64
N GLY A 102 -16.43 -5.97 -12.50
CA GLY A 102 -15.50 -5.68 -13.59
C GLY A 102 -15.64 -4.30 -14.22
N ASP A 103 -16.66 -3.49 -13.85
CA ASP A 103 -16.76 -2.12 -14.31
C ASP A 103 -15.56 -1.29 -13.81
N ASP A 104 -15.02 -0.43 -14.67
CA ASP A 104 -13.98 0.53 -14.30
C ASP A 104 -14.50 1.47 -13.21
N ALA A 105 -13.71 1.66 -12.17
CA ALA A 105 -14.08 2.48 -11.03
C ALA A 105 -12.94 3.42 -10.60
N PHE A 106 -13.30 4.63 -10.20
CA PHE A 106 -12.37 5.62 -9.65
C PHE A 106 -12.91 6.11 -8.31
N VAL A 107 -12.06 6.08 -7.30
CA VAL A 107 -12.37 6.60 -5.97
C VAL A 107 -11.55 7.85 -5.72
N PHE A 108 -12.22 8.91 -5.32
CA PHE A 108 -11.60 10.18 -4.95
C PHE A 108 -11.80 10.44 -3.46
N ASP A 109 -10.77 10.95 -2.83
CA ASP A 109 -10.85 11.49 -1.48
C ASP A 109 -10.51 13.00 -1.50
N GLU A 110 -10.40 13.61 -0.34
CA GLU A 110 -10.04 15.01 -0.18
C GLU A 110 -8.70 15.41 -0.80
N ASN A 111 -7.81 14.44 -1.04
CA ASN A 111 -6.49 14.64 -1.65
C ASN A 111 -6.46 14.40 -3.17
N GLY A 112 -7.57 13.95 -3.74
CA GLY A 112 -7.70 13.64 -5.16
C GLY A 112 -7.92 12.16 -5.44
N LEU A 113 -7.36 11.63 -6.52
CA LEU A 113 -7.53 10.22 -6.91
C LEU A 113 -6.88 9.31 -5.88
N PHE A 114 -7.72 8.51 -5.21
CA PHE A 114 -7.32 7.52 -4.24
C PHE A 114 -7.11 6.13 -4.86
N ILE A 115 -8.06 5.70 -5.71
CA ILE A 115 -8.01 4.42 -6.44
C ILE A 115 -8.45 4.64 -7.89
N LYS A 116 -7.66 4.12 -8.82
CA LYS A 116 -8.07 3.71 -10.15
C LYS A 116 -8.15 2.20 -10.15
N GLY A 117 -9.33 1.65 -10.41
CA GLY A 117 -9.54 0.23 -10.23
C GLY A 117 -10.80 -0.27 -10.89
N TYR A 118 -11.39 -1.26 -10.28
CA TYR A 118 -12.59 -1.93 -10.78
C TYR A 118 -13.53 -2.34 -9.65
N VAL A 119 -14.79 -2.54 -10.00
CA VAL A 119 -15.79 -3.13 -9.10
C VAL A 119 -15.45 -4.60 -8.90
N ALA A 120 -14.94 -4.94 -7.71
CA ALA A 120 -14.52 -6.30 -7.39
C ALA A 120 -15.70 -7.16 -6.91
N ASN A 121 -16.54 -6.60 -6.04
CA ASN A 121 -17.69 -7.30 -5.48
C ASN A 121 -18.91 -6.37 -5.37
N VAL A 122 -20.08 -6.94 -5.57
CA VAL A 122 -21.38 -6.30 -5.30
C VAL A 122 -22.20 -7.23 -4.43
N THR A 123 -22.59 -6.77 -3.26
CA THR A 123 -23.45 -7.50 -2.33
C THR A 123 -24.78 -6.76 -2.22
N ASN A 124 -25.88 -7.48 -2.44
CA ASN A 124 -27.24 -6.96 -2.29
C ASN A 124 -27.93 -7.72 -1.17
N ALA A 125 -28.41 -7.02 -0.17
CA ALA A 125 -29.11 -7.60 0.97
C ALA A 125 -30.50 -6.99 1.14
N LEU A 126 -31.47 -7.86 1.37
CA LEU A 126 -32.84 -7.52 1.70
C LEU A 126 -33.20 -8.18 3.02
N ASN A 127 -33.60 -7.40 4.01
CA ASN A 127 -34.19 -7.90 5.24
C ASN A 127 -35.50 -7.16 5.53
N ARG A 128 -36.20 -7.55 6.60
CA ARG A 128 -37.51 -6.96 6.94
C ARG A 128 -37.48 -5.45 7.23
N SER A 129 -36.33 -4.92 7.62
CA SER A 129 -36.16 -3.55 8.10
C SER A 129 -35.29 -2.70 7.17
N ALA A 130 -34.50 -3.29 6.28
CA ALA A 130 -33.58 -2.54 5.42
C ALA A 130 -33.32 -3.24 4.09
N ASN A 131 -33.18 -2.44 3.05
CA ASN A 131 -32.70 -2.88 1.75
C ASN A 131 -31.40 -2.09 1.47
N TRP A 132 -30.26 -2.77 1.52
CA TRP A 132 -28.97 -2.14 1.33
C TRP A 132 -28.10 -2.94 0.35
N SER A 133 -27.14 -2.25 -0.20
CA SER A 133 -26.14 -2.84 -1.08
C SER A 133 -24.77 -2.34 -0.70
N GLN A 134 -23.77 -3.18 -0.96
CA GLN A 134 -22.37 -2.87 -0.75
C GLN A 134 -21.61 -3.10 -2.06
N VAL A 135 -20.77 -2.16 -2.42
CA VAL A 135 -19.82 -2.29 -3.53
C VAL A 135 -18.39 -2.22 -2.98
N GLU A 136 -17.58 -3.16 -3.42
CA GLU A 136 -16.15 -3.19 -3.12
C GLU A 136 -15.35 -2.84 -4.36
N ILE A 137 -14.47 -1.86 -4.23
CA ILE A 137 -13.55 -1.41 -5.26
C ILE A 137 -12.14 -1.86 -4.89
N LYS A 138 -11.46 -2.52 -5.82
CA LYS A 138 -10.02 -2.81 -5.72
C LYS A 138 -9.27 -1.96 -6.72
N SER A 139 -8.07 -1.53 -6.39
CA SER A 139 -7.17 -0.92 -7.38
C SER A 139 -6.83 -1.95 -8.47
N LEU A 140 -6.34 -1.48 -9.61
CA LEU A 140 -5.93 -2.37 -10.70
C LEU A 140 -4.84 -3.37 -10.27
N ALA A 141 -4.00 -3.02 -9.29
CA ALA A 141 -3.04 -3.95 -8.70
C ALA A 141 -3.70 -5.17 -8.02
N GLY A 142 -5.00 -5.08 -7.68
CA GLY A 142 -5.79 -6.20 -7.16
C GLY A 142 -5.82 -7.42 -8.08
N VAL A 143 -5.77 -7.19 -9.41
CA VAL A 143 -5.70 -8.29 -10.39
C VAL A 143 -4.45 -9.14 -10.17
N MET A 144 -3.32 -8.53 -9.79
CA MET A 144 -2.05 -9.24 -9.54
C MET A 144 -2.08 -10.03 -8.23
N VAL A 145 -2.89 -9.60 -7.25
CA VAL A 145 -3.13 -10.34 -6.00
C VAL A 145 -3.96 -11.58 -6.23
N ASP A 146 -4.91 -11.49 -7.16
CA ASP A 146 -5.83 -12.59 -7.46
C ASP A 146 -5.28 -13.56 -8.55
N SER A 147 -4.24 -13.14 -9.33
CA SER A 147 -3.64 -13.93 -10.40
C SER A 147 -2.46 -14.78 -9.91
N ASP A 148 -2.42 -16.03 -10.37
CA ASP A 148 -1.30 -16.93 -10.11
C ASP A 148 -0.13 -16.66 -11.06
N MET A 149 1.10 -16.77 -10.55
CA MET A 149 2.29 -16.85 -11.41
C MET A 149 2.26 -18.15 -12.24
N PRO A 150 2.70 -18.10 -13.50
CA PRO A 150 3.00 -19.34 -14.22
C PRO A 150 3.99 -20.20 -13.42
N TYR A 151 3.76 -21.53 -13.39
CA TYR A 151 4.64 -22.44 -12.68
C TYR A 151 4.92 -23.70 -13.52
N PRO A 152 6.19 -24.10 -13.65
CA PRO A 152 7.40 -23.38 -13.26
C PRO A 152 7.71 -22.19 -14.17
N GLN A 153 8.05 -21.04 -13.60
CA GLN A 153 8.55 -19.87 -14.32
C GLN A 153 9.89 -19.44 -13.71
N GLU A 154 10.89 -19.24 -14.51
CA GLU A 154 12.21 -18.82 -14.07
C GLU A 154 12.69 -17.62 -14.90
N PHE A 155 13.15 -16.60 -14.21
CA PHE A 155 13.75 -15.40 -14.79
C PHE A 155 15.26 -15.46 -14.57
N THR A 156 16.00 -15.74 -15.64
CA THR A 156 17.46 -15.86 -15.61
C THR A 156 18.09 -14.67 -16.33
N SER A 157 19.18 -14.15 -15.77
CA SER A 157 19.98 -13.08 -16.38
C SER A 157 19.21 -11.77 -16.64
N LEU A 158 18.11 -11.55 -15.92
CA LEU A 158 17.34 -10.31 -15.98
C LEU A 158 17.56 -9.49 -14.70
N SER A 159 17.59 -8.17 -14.84
CA SER A 159 17.60 -7.29 -13.68
C SER A 159 16.25 -7.32 -12.96
N VAL A 160 16.25 -7.05 -11.66
CA VAL A 160 15.01 -6.92 -10.87
C VAL A 160 14.06 -5.89 -11.51
N LYS A 161 14.61 -4.76 -11.99
CA LYS A 161 13.82 -3.72 -12.68
C LYS A 161 13.13 -4.29 -13.94
N SER A 162 13.84 -5.09 -14.74
CA SER A 162 13.27 -5.69 -15.96
C SER A 162 12.14 -6.65 -15.63
N ILE A 163 12.34 -7.53 -14.63
CA ILE A 163 11.31 -8.50 -14.20
C ILE A 163 10.06 -7.79 -13.72
N LEU A 164 10.23 -6.81 -12.83
CA LEU A 164 9.10 -6.06 -12.27
C LEU A 164 8.36 -5.25 -13.35
N SER A 165 9.10 -4.66 -14.30
CA SER A 165 8.50 -3.92 -15.43
C SER A 165 7.73 -4.82 -16.37
N GLU A 166 8.26 -6.01 -16.70
CA GLU A 166 7.60 -6.99 -17.54
C GLU A 166 6.29 -7.49 -16.89
N LEU A 167 6.34 -7.85 -15.61
CA LEU A 167 5.17 -8.30 -14.88
C LEU A 167 4.12 -7.19 -14.73
N ALA A 168 4.52 -5.97 -14.42
CA ALA A 168 3.59 -4.85 -14.34
C ALA A 168 2.92 -4.59 -15.70
N ALA A 169 3.68 -4.58 -16.79
CA ALA A 169 3.16 -4.37 -18.13
C ALA A 169 2.18 -5.47 -18.56
N ALA A 170 2.43 -6.74 -18.19
CA ALA A 170 1.53 -7.86 -18.49
C ALA A 170 0.13 -7.68 -17.89
N TYR A 171 0.01 -6.89 -16.80
CA TYR A 171 -1.25 -6.56 -16.13
C TYR A 171 -1.70 -5.11 -16.36
N ASN A 172 -1.18 -4.44 -17.39
CA ASN A 172 -1.48 -3.05 -17.72
C ASN A 172 -1.27 -2.07 -16.55
N GLN A 173 -0.27 -2.36 -15.68
CA GLN A 173 0.12 -1.49 -14.59
C GLN A 173 1.29 -0.60 -14.99
N SER A 174 1.20 0.69 -14.65
CA SER A 174 2.38 1.54 -14.62
C SER A 174 3.21 1.22 -13.38
N ILE A 175 4.53 1.22 -13.51
CA ILE A 175 5.44 1.05 -12.40
C ILE A 175 6.47 2.17 -12.41
N GLU A 176 6.64 2.81 -11.26
CA GLU A 176 7.63 3.85 -11.04
C GLU A 176 8.68 3.34 -10.05
N PHE A 177 9.94 3.71 -10.30
CA PHE A 177 11.06 3.37 -9.45
C PHE A 177 11.62 4.63 -8.81
N SER A 178 12.03 4.56 -7.54
CA SER A 178 12.68 5.73 -6.91
C SER A 178 13.97 6.06 -7.65
N ASN A 179 14.30 7.35 -7.78
CA ASN A 179 15.48 7.84 -8.49
C ASN A 179 16.80 7.24 -7.95
N GLU A 180 16.83 6.89 -6.68
CA GLU A 180 17.99 6.25 -6.05
C GLU A 180 18.26 4.85 -6.58
N LEU A 181 17.21 4.14 -7.02
CA LEU A 181 17.32 2.79 -7.59
C LEU A 181 17.87 2.81 -9.02
N GLU A 182 17.73 3.92 -9.73
CA GLU A 182 18.30 4.07 -11.08
C GLU A 182 19.84 4.09 -11.06
N LEU A 183 20.42 4.47 -9.92
CA LEU A 183 21.87 4.50 -9.69
C LEU A 183 22.41 3.22 -9.03
N ASP A 184 21.55 2.32 -8.62
CA ASP A 184 21.95 1.07 -7.96
C ASP A 184 22.29 0.01 -9.00
N GLU A 185 23.59 -0.23 -9.22
CA GLU A 185 24.09 -1.23 -10.17
C GLU A 185 23.55 -2.62 -9.89
N VAL A 186 23.37 -2.98 -8.62
CA VAL A 186 22.86 -4.29 -8.19
C VAL A 186 21.40 -4.48 -8.64
N PHE A 187 20.59 -3.42 -8.54
CA PHE A 187 19.19 -3.46 -8.97
C PHE A 187 19.05 -3.55 -10.50
N GLN A 188 19.95 -2.89 -11.23
CA GLN A 188 19.91 -2.83 -12.69
C GLN A 188 20.62 -4.01 -13.37
N ASN A 189 21.72 -4.49 -12.77
CA ASN A 189 22.68 -5.40 -13.40
C ASN A 189 22.90 -6.69 -12.58
N GLU A 190 21.88 -7.25 -11.96
CA GLU A 190 21.99 -8.56 -11.30
C GLU A 190 22.17 -9.67 -12.33
N ILE A 191 23.39 -9.73 -12.92
CA ILE A 191 23.79 -10.80 -13.81
C ILE A 191 24.06 -12.04 -12.96
N GLY A 192 23.33 -13.11 -13.25
CA GLY A 192 23.59 -14.42 -12.67
C GLY A 192 22.71 -14.83 -11.49
N THR A 193 21.75 -14.00 -11.04
CA THR A 193 20.69 -14.45 -10.16
C THR A 193 19.53 -15.01 -10.94
N SER A 194 18.91 -16.06 -10.44
CA SER A 194 17.72 -16.67 -10.99
C SER A 194 16.58 -16.49 -9.99
N PHE A 195 15.46 -15.93 -10.45
CA PHE A 195 14.24 -15.84 -9.67
C PHE A 195 13.21 -16.81 -10.24
N ALA A 196 12.86 -17.81 -9.44
CA ALA A 196 11.84 -18.79 -9.82
C ALA A 196 10.54 -18.56 -9.06
N SER A 197 9.40 -18.74 -9.75
CA SER A 197 8.09 -18.76 -9.11
C SER A 197 7.95 -19.98 -8.20
N LEU A 198 7.25 -19.82 -7.08
CA LEU A 198 6.86 -20.90 -6.21
C LEU A 198 5.52 -21.50 -6.66
N ASN A 199 5.25 -22.73 -6.25
CA ASN A 199 3.96 -23.36 -6.55
C ASN A 199 2.81 -22.56 -5.91
N ALA A 200 1.80 -22.20 -6.71
CA ALA A 200 0.64 -21.41 -6.31
C ALA A 200 0.97 -20.00 -5.77
N GLU A 201 2.14 -19.45 -6.11
CA GLU A 201 2.51 -18.08 -5.76
C GLU A 201 1.71 -17.08 -6.59
N LYS A 202 1.20 -16.03 -5.97
CA LYS A 202 0.52 -14.93 -6.66
C LYS A 202 1.53 -13.98 -7.31
N VAL A 203 1.12 -13.30 -8.38
CA VAL A 203 1.99 -12.32 -9.08
C VAL A 203 2.45 -11.23 -8.13
N TRP A 204 1.53 -10.68 -7.32
CA TRP A 204 1.88 -9.69 -6.29
C TRP A 204 2.89 -10.22 -5.28
N GLU A 205 2.69 -11.46 -4.79
CA GLU A 205 3.57 -12.10 -3.81
C GLU A 205 4.97 -12.31 -4.37
N PHE A 206 5.07 -12.77 -5.63
CA PHE A 206 6.34 -12.94 -6.33
C PHE A 206 7.09 -11.60 -6.44
N MET A 207 6.42 -10.54 -6.94
CA MET A 207 7.02 -9.22 -7.05
C MET A 207 7.44 -8.66 -5.68
N ALA A 208 6.60 -8.78 -4.67
CA ALA A 208 6.91 -8.34 -3.31
C ALA A 208 8.09 -9.12 -2.70
N ARG A 209 8.18 -10.44 -2.96
CA ARG A 209 9.30 -11.28 -2.52
C ARG A 209 10.61 -10.85 -3.15
N ILE A 210 10.63 -10.60 -4.47
CA ILE A 210 11.81 -10.07 -5.15
C ILE A 210 12.21 -8.71 -4.58
N CYS A 211 11.27 -7.79 -4.42
CA CYS A 211 11.53 -6.48 -3.82
C CYS A 211 12.12 -6.63 -2.41
N SER A 212 11.47 -7.41 -1.55
CA SER A 212 11.90 -7.57 -0.16
C SER A 212 13.28 -8.22 -0.04
N SER A 213 13.63 -9.15 -0.96
CA SER A 213 14.96 -9.76 -0.99
C SER A 213 16.08 -8.75 -1.26
N ARG A 214 15.74 -7.56 -1.79
CA ARG A 214 16.65 -6.44 -2.07
C ARG A 214 16.46 -5.24 -1.15
N GLY A 215 15.64 -5.38 -0.11
CA GLY A 215 15.33 -4.29 0.80
C GLY A 215 14.48 -3.19 0.16
N LEU A 216 13.70 -3.56 -0.86
CA LEU A 216 12.78 -2.68 -1.56
C LEU A 216 11.36 -2.95 -1.10
N LEU A 217 10.52 -1.94 -1.23
CA LEU A 217 9.09 -2.00 -0.96
C LEU A 217 8.33 -1.87 -2.28
N LEU A 218 7.40 -2.77 -2.52
CA LEU A 218 6.40 -2.67 -3.57
C LEU A 218 5.14 -2.07 -2.97
N THR A 219 4.70 -0.94 -3.50
CA THR A 219 3.55 -0.18 -3.00
C THR A 219 2.56 0.09 -4.12
N ASP A 220 1.28 -0.10 -3.85
CA ASP A 220 0.20 0.35 -4.71
C ASP A 220 -0.10 1.83 -4.42
N THR A 221 0.08 2.69 -5.41
CA THR A 221 -0.23 4.12 -5.31
C THR A 221 -1.71 4.44 -5.57
N GLY A 222 -2.50 3.43 -5.93
CA GLY A 222 -3.89 3.57 -6.35
C GLY A 222 -4.06 3.93 -7.83
N ASN A 223 -2.97 4.33 -8.51
CA ASN A 223 -2.96 4.61 -9.96
C ASN A 223 -1.80 3.90 -10.69
N GLY A 224 -1.13 2.99 -10.02
CA GLY A 224 0.01 2.23 -10.49
C GLY A 224 0.83 1.71 -9.32
N LEU A 225 2.02 1.23 -9.62
CA LEU A 225 2.95 0.64 -8.66
C LEU A 225 4.13 1.57 -8.42
N PHE A 226 4.63 1.57 -7.22
CA PHE A 226 5.89 2.23 -6.86
C PHE A 226 6.84 1.23 -6.21
N VAL A 227 8.11 1.25 -6.61
CA VAL A 227 9.18 0.44 -6.01
C VAL A 227 10.27 1.37 -5.52
N GLY A 228 10.60 1.24 -4.24
CA GLY A 228 11.62 2.08 -3.61
C GLY A 228 12.05 1.53 -2.27
N ARG A 229 13.09 2.14 -1.68
CA ARG A 229 13.40 1.92 -0.27
C ARG A 229 12.41 2.71 0.58
N TYR A 230 12.04 2.15 1.71
CA TYR A 230 11.21 2.89 2.64
C TYR A 230 11.91 4.15 3.12
N LYS A 231 11.23 5.28 2.96
CA LYS A 231 11.66 6.57 3.54
C LYS A 231 10.58 7.03 4.49
N ALA A 232 11.00 7.30 5.69
CA ALA A 232 10.13 7.87 6.70
C ALA A 232 9.58 9.22 6.24
N ASN A 233 8.26 9.36 6.16
CA ASN A 233 7.66 10.68 6.11
C ASN A 233 7.66 11.28 7.51
N THR A 234 8.64 12.14 7.80
CA THR A 234 8.79 12.80 9.10
C THR A 234 7.95 14.07 9.23
N GLU A 235 7.38 14.56 8.13
CA GLU A 235 6.59 15.80 8.12
C GLU A 235 5.19 15.59 8.71
N GLU A 236 4.64 14.37 8.62
CA GLU A 236 3.34 13.99 9.18
C GLU A 236 3.51 12.99 10.33
N LYS A 237 3.93 13.49 11.48
CA LYS A 237 4.12 12.66 12.68
C LYS A 237 2.87 12.66 13.55
N LEU A 238 2.28 11.49 13.77
CA LEU A 238 1.16 11.32 14.71
C LEU A 238 1.72 11.15 16.13
N ASN A 239 1.34 12.03 17.05
CA ASN A 239 1.73 11.91 18.44
C ASN A 239 0.64 11.18 19.25
N LEU A 240 1.02 10.05 19.85
CA LEU A 240 0.17 9.21 20.68
C LEU A 240 0.81 9.06 22.08
N ILE A 241 1.03 10.19 22.74
CA ILE A 241 1.66 10.28 24.05
C ILE A 241 0.56 10.42 25.12
N ASP A 242 0.69 9.72 26.25
CA ASP A 242 -0.26 9.79 27.37
C ASP A 242 -0.55 11.23 27.78
N GLY A 243 -1.84 11.58 27.86
CA GLY A 243 -2.33 12.91 28.20
C GLY A 243 -2.49 13.89 27.01
N GLU A 244 -1.93 13.60 25.85
CA GLU A 244 -2.00 14.44 24.65
C GLU A 244 -2.88 13.85 23.54
N CYS A 245 -3.34 12.61 23.71
CA CYS A 245 -4.07 11.87 22.67
C CYS A 245 -5.56 12.20 22.68
N LEU A 246 -5.95 13.34 22.10
CA LEU A 246 -7.35 13.63 21.82
C LEU A 246 -7.86 12.70 20.72
N GLY A 247 -9.02 12.07 20.93
CA GLY A 247 -9.69 11.26 19.92
C GLY A 247 -9.29 9.79 19.87
N VAL A 248 -8.38 9.29 20.70
CA VAL A 248 -8.08 7.85 20.79
C VAL A 248 -9.20 7.14 21.54
N GLN A 249 -9.91 6.23 20.84
CA GLN A 249 -10.94 5.37 21.44
C GLN A 249 -10.36 4.07 21.98
N GLU A 250 -9.41 3.47 21.25
CA GLU A 250 -8.79 2.21 21.60
C GLU A 250 -7.34 2.19 21.14
N MET A 251 -6.48 1.63 21.97
CA MET A 251 -5.09 1.35 21.66
C MET A 251 -4.72 -0.02 22.19
N ARG A 252 -4.18 -0.89 21.33
CA ARG A 252 -3.84 -2.26 21.68
C ARG A 252 -2.49 -2.65 21.07
N LEU A 253 -1.51 -2.94 21.92
CA LEU A 253 -0.24 -3.53 21.52
C LEU A 253 -0.38 -5.06 21.50
N VAL A 254 -0.04 -5.67 20.36
CA VAL A 254 0.04 -7.12 20.17
C VAL A 254 1.52 -7.46 20.00
N ALA A 255 2.10 -8.12 21.00
CA ALA A 255 3.44 -8.67 20.96
C ALA A 255 3.34 -10.20 21.04
N ARG A 256 3.86 -10.88 20.03
CA ARG A 256 3.86 -12.35 19.94
C ARG A 256 5.28 -12.86 19.92
N GLY A 257 5.62 -13.75 20.84
CA GLY A 257 6.92 -14.40 20.89
C GLY A 257 7.00 -15.70 20.06
N ASP A 258 5.83 -16.32 19.82
CA ASP A 258 5.71 -17.49 18.97
C ASP A 258 6.04 -17.14 17.52
N GLY A 259 7.06 -17.74 16.98
CA GLY A 259 7.52 -17.42 15.62
C GLY A 259 8.70 -16.44 15.55
N LEU A 260 9.09 -15.77 16.65
CA LEU A 260 10.36 -15.07 16.71
C LEU A 260 11.52 -16.04 17.03
N ALA A 261 12.70 -15.68 16.57
CA ALA A 261 13.93 -16.38 16.90
C ALA A 261 14.99 -15.36 17.35
N ARG A 262 15.89 -15.77 18.22
CA ARG A 262 17.04 -14.96 18.59
C ARG A 262 18.08 -14.93 17.49
N TYR A 263 18.23 -16.05 16.77
CA TYR A 263 19.23 -16.23 15.73
C TYR A 263 18.57 -16.59 14.41
N TYR A 264 18.96 -15.88 13.35
CA TYR A 264 18.56 -16.13 11.99
C TYR A 264 19.80 -16.55 11.19
N GLU A 265 19.87 -17.82 10.82
CA GLU A 265 20.93 -18.39 9.99
C GLU A 265 20.49 -18.39 8.53
N ILE A 266 21.22 -17.68 7.68
CA ILE A 266 20.94 -17.53 6.26
C ILE A 266 22.00 -18.27 5.48
N ASN A 267 21.59 -19.16 4.61
CA ASN A 267 22.50 -19.95 3.78
C ASN A 267 22.19 -19.72 2.29
N SER A 268 23.22 -19.56 1.50
CA SER A 268 23.15 -19.50 0.04
C SER A 268 24.12 -20.50 -0.56
N GLN A 269 23.77 -21.02 -1.73
CA GLN A 269 24.64 -21.88 -2.53
C GLN A 269 25.12 -21.19 -3.81
N TYR A 270 24.75 -19.92 -4.00
CA TYR A 270 25.07 -19.18 -5.20
C TYR A 270 25.70 -17.81 -4.89
N PRO A 271 26.75 -17.37 -5.64
CA PRO A 271 27.59 -18.14 -6.59
C PRO A 271 28.52 -19.15 -5.89
N GLU A 272 28.59 -19.11 -4.57
CA GLU A 272 29.36 -20.00 -3.72
C GLU A 272 28.59 -20.32 -2.44
N THR A 273 28.95 -21.42 -1.77
CA THR A 273 28.32 -21.75 -0.48
C THR A 273 28.80 -20.79 0.60
N ALA A 274 27.88 -20.05 1.16
CA ALA A 274 28.13 -19.09 2.24
C ALA A 274 27.01 -19.14 3.27
N SER A 275 27.31 -18.70 4.49
CA SER A 275 26.35 -18.57 5.58
C SER A 275 26.62 -17.33 6.41
N ALA A 276 25.55 -16.72 6.93
CA ALA A 276 25.61 -15.64 7.90
C ALA A 276 24.59 -15.87 9.01
N THR A 277 24.88 -15.35 10.20
CA THR A 277 23.99 -15.43 11.36
C THR A 277 23.73 -14.01 11.87
N VAL A 278 22.46 -13.66 11.95
CA VAL A 278 22.00 -12.39 12.51
C VAL A 278 21.26 -12.66 13.81
N SER A 279 21.53 -11.84 14.83
CA SER A 279 20.86 -11.94 16.13
C SER A 279 19.98 -10.72 16.41
N ILE A 280 18.83 -10.96 17.06
CA ILE A 280 17.94 -9.91 17.58
C ILE A 280 17.85 -9.98 19.10
N PRO A 281 17.46 -8.91 19.79
CA PRO A 281 17.32 -8.86 21.24
C PRO A 281 16.08 -9.64 21.74
N PHE A 282 15.95 -10.89 21.35
CA PHE A 282 14.89 -11.79 21.81
C PHE A 282 15.43 -12.74 22.87
N PRO A 283 14.76 -12.88 24.03
CA PRO A 283 15.34 -13.60 25.18
C PRO A 283 15.46 -15.11 24.97
N VAL A 284 14.58 -15.70 24.13
CA VAL A 284 14.56 -17.15 23.91
C VAL A 284 15.55 -17.53 22.81
N PRO A 285 16.49 -18.48 23.03
CA PRO A 285 17.54 -18.81 22.08
C PRO A 285 17.06 -19.76 20.96
N ILE A 286 16.00 -19.36 20.26
CA ILE A 286 15.48 -20.09 19.10
C ILE A 286 16.35 -19.74 17.89
N ILE A 287 16.58 -20.71 17.02
CA ILE A 287 17.31 -20.57 15.76
C ILE A 287 16.36 -20.85 14.60
N LYS A 288 16.24 -19.93 13.66
CA LYS A 288 15.57 -20.13 12.37
C LYS A 288 16.59 -20.21 11.26
N ARG A 289 16.40 -21.14 10.31
CA ARG A 289 17.28 -21.36 9.17
C ARG A 289 16.55 -21.07 7.87
N PHE A 290 17.18 -20.27 7.03
CA PHE A 290 16.69 -19.89 5.73
C PHE A 290 17.70 -20.29 4.65
N ASN A 291 17.24 -21.05 3.67
CA ASN A 291 18.07 -21.49 2.55
C ASN A 291 17.39 -21.01 1.27
N SER A 292 18.06 -20.22 0.47
CA SER A 292 17.53 -19.77 -0.82
C SER A 292 18.64 -19.43 -1.80
N ASN A 293 18.41 -19.76 -3.06
CA ASN A 293 19.26 -19.33 -4.17
C ASN A 293 18.95 -17.88 -4.60
N ASP A 294 17.86 -17.29 -4.13
CA ASP A 294 17.52 -15.88 -4.36
C ASP A 294 18.47 -14.92 -3.61
N TYR A 295 19.30 -15.43 -2.69
CA TYR A 295 20.21 -14.64 -1.87
C TYR A 295 21.62 -14.67 -2.43
N ASN A 296 22.19 -13.47 -2.64
CA ASN A 296 23.59 -13.37 -3.03
C ASN A 296 24.49 -13.66 -1.82
N ALA A 297 25.47 -14.55 -1.98
CA ALA A 297 26.40 -14.93 -0.92
C ALA A 297 27.17 -13.73 -0.31
N LYS A 298 27.35 -12.65 -1.07
CA LYS A 298 28.05 -11.44 -0.60
C LYS A 298 27.23 -10.57 0.35
N ASP A 299 25.91 -10.80 0.46
CA ASP A 299 24.97 -9.90 1.12
C ASP A 299 24.16 -10.58 2.24
N LEU A 300 24.57 -11.76 2.69
CA LEU A 300 23.79 -12.61 3.59
C LEU A 300 23.48 -11.96 4.95
N GLU A 301 24.37 -11.13 5.50
CA GLU A 301 24.10 -10.40 6.74
C GLU A 301 22.94 -9.41 6.56
N SER A 302 22.96 -8.66 5.46
CA SER A 302 21.90 -7.71 5.10
C SER A 302 20.57 -8.44 4.83
N VAL A 303 20.62 -9.59 4.14
CA VAL A 303 19.45 -10.47 3.96
C VAL A 303 18.92 -10.95 5.30
N GLY A 304 19.81 -11.40 6.18
CA GLY A 304 19.45 -11.86 7.53
C GLY A 304 18.79 -10.77 8.36
N ALA A 305 19.33 -9.55 8.32
CA ALA A 305 18.73 -8.39 8.99
C ALA A 305 17.33 -8.09 8.44
N ARG A 306 17.13 -8.12 7.12
CA ARG A 306 15.82 -7.92 6.49
C ARG A 306 14.80 -8.97 6.94
N ILE A 307 15.18 -10.23 6.92
CA ILE A 307 14.32 -11.35 7.37
C ILE A 307 13.96 -11.17 8.85
N ALA A 308 14.95 -10.95 9.70
CA ALA A 308 14.75 -10.77 11.14
C ALA A 308 13.82 -9.58 11.45
N CYS A 309 14.06 -8.44 10.82
CA CYS A 309 13.25 -7.23 10.98
C CYS A 309 11.82 -7.41 10.44
N SER A 310 11.64 -8.10 9.31
CA SER A 310 10.33 -8.45 8.79
C SER A 310 9.55 -9.34 9.77
N GLU A 311 10.21 -10.33 10.37
CA GLU A 311 9.59 -11.19 11.40
C GLU A 311 9.21 -10.37 12.64
N ILE A 312 10.07 -9.46 13.11
CA ILE A 312 9.70 -8.52 14.19
C ILE A 312 8.43 -7.75 13.80
N GLY A 313 8.40 -7.18 12.60
CA GLY A 313 7.25 -6.43 12.11
C GLY A 313 5.95 -7.23 12.07
N LYS A 314 5.99 -8.53 11.79
CA LYS A 314 4.81 -9.42 11.82
C LYS A 314 4.31 -9.66 13.25
N HIS A 315 5.22 -9.70 14.22
CA HIS A 315 4.95 -10.12 15.59
C HIS A 315 4.70 -8.95 16.56
N PHE A 316 5.06 -7.71 16.18
CA PHE A 316 4.79 -6.50 16.96
C PHE A 316 3.87 -5.58 16.19
N LYS A 317 2.59 -5.55 16.58
CA LYS A 317 1.57 -4.69 15.96
C LYS A 317 0.91 -3.82 17.02
N LEU A 318 0.80 -2.53 16.71
CA LEU A 318 0.00 -1.59 17.48
C LEU A 318 -1.26 -1.24 16.69
N LEU A 319 -2.40 -1.54 17.28
CA LEU A 319 -3.71 -1.24 16.69
C LEU A 319 -4.27 -0.01 17.41
N VAL A 320 -4.68 1.00 16.64
CA VAL A 320 -5.25 2.23 17.19
C VAL A 320 -6.55 2.55 16.49
N ARG A 321 -7.57 2.90 17.27
CA ARG A 321 -8.84 3.43 16.77
C ARG A 321 -8.97 4.89 17.19
N LEU A 322 -9.17 5.78 16.25
CA LEU A 322 -9.43 7.20 16.43
C LEU A 322 -10.90 7.50 16.20
N SER A 323 -11.47 8.45 16.96
CA SER A 323 -12.87 8.90 16.81
C SER A 323 -13.07 9.97 15.74
N GLU A 324 -12.09 10.15 14.89
CA GLU A 324 -12.12 11.16 13.82
C GLU A 324 -11.53 10.59 12.54
N ASN A 325 -11.96 11.13 11.43
CA ASN A 325 -11.42 10.78 10.12
C ASN A 325 -10.15 11.60 9.89
N LYS A 326 -8.98 11.02 10.21
CA LYS A 326 -7.68 11.69 9.99
C LYS A 326 -7.15 11.40 8.59
N GLN A 327 -6.64 12.45 7.95
CA GLN A 327 -5.96 12.37 6.65
C GLN A 327 -4.54 11.79 6.79
N LEU A 328 -4.46 10.59 7.34
CA LEU A 328 -3.20 9.85 7.48
C LEU A 328 -3.01 8.94 6.27
N ARG A 329 -1.75 8.72 5.89
CA ARG A 329 -1.35 7.77 4.85
C ARG A 329 -0.48 6.67 5.45
N SER A 330 -0.54 5.50 4.83
CA SER A 330 0.42 4.45 5.12
C SER A 330 1.85 4.93 4.83
N GLY A 331 2.81 4.48 5.64
CA GLY A 331 4.19 4.96 5.58
C GLY A 331 4.50 6.18 6.46
N SER A 332 3.51 6.86 7.02
CA SER A 332 3.72 7.93 8.00
C SER A 332 4.19 7.39 9.35
N PHE A 333 4.80 8.26 10.16
CA PHE A 333 5.28 7.91 11.50
C PHE A 333 4.28 8.24 12.60
N ALA A 334 4.32 7.43 13.66
CA ALA A 334 3.69 7.75 14.93
C ALA A 334 4.70 7.61 16.07
N VAL A 335 4.68 8.54 17.03
CA VAL A 335 5.39 8.43 18.30
C VAL A 335 4.40 7.99 19.35
N VAL A 336 4.73 6.93 20.04
CA VAL A 336 3.84 6.33 21.05
C VAL A 336 4.54 6.25 22.38
N LYS A 337 3.86 6.74 23.44
CA LYS A 337 4.23 6.50 24.82
C LYS A 337 2.95 6.30 25.61
N ASN A 338 2.75 5.11 26.15
CA ASN A 338 1.55 4.80 26.93
C ASN A 338 1.85 3.67 27.92
N GLU A 339 1.88 4.02 29.21
CA GLU A 339 2.22 3.07 30.27
C GLU A 339 1.17 1.96 30.45
N LYS A 340 -0.10 2.23 30.11
CA LYS A 340 -1.18 1.24 30.23
C LYS A 340 -1.00 0.07 29.28
N ILE A 341 -0.39 0.30 28.13
CA ILE A 341 -0.04 -0.74 27.16
C ILE A 341 1.45 -1.13 27.20
N LYS A 342 2.15 -0.71 28.28
CA LYS A 342 3.55 -1.06 28.56
C LYS A 342 4.57 -0.49 27.57
N ILE A 343 4.27 0.66 26.97
CA ILE A 343 5.24 1.45 26.20
C ILE A 343 5.69 2.62 27.07
N PHE A 344 6.79 2.42 27.82
CA PHE A 344 7.25 3.35 28.85
C PHE A 344 8.11 4.50 28.30
N LYS A 345 8.73 4.30 27.13
CA LYS A 345 9.55 5.31 26.43
C LYS A 345 8.84 5.74 25.16
N GLU A 346 9.11 6.95 24.71
CA GLU A 346 8.72 7.36 23.36
C GLU A 346 9.29 6.40 22.34
N THR A 347 8.42 5.72 21.64
CA THR A 347 8.75 4.67 20.68
C THR A 347 8.15 5.04 19.34
N ASP A 348 8.99 5.04 18.31
CA ASP A 348 8.55 5.27 16.95
C ASP A 348 7.86 4.03 16.37
N PHE A 349 6.77 4.26 15.66
CA PHE A 349 6.04 3.26 14.89
C PHE A 349 5.82 3.77 13.46
N VAL A 350 5.77 2.85 12.51
CA VAL A 350 5.36 3.11 11.12
C VAL A 350 3.91 2.72 10.97
N ILE A 351 3.11 3.58 10.38
CA ILE A 351 1.72 3.30 10.03
C ILE A 351 1.73 2.39 8.80
N GLU A 352 1.46 1.11 9.00
CA GLU A 352 1.46 0.09 7.96
C GLU A 352 0.16 0.10 7.16
N ARG A 353 -0.96 0.37 7.83
CA ARG A 353 -2.29 0.43 7.23
C ARG A 353 -3.13 1.50 7.89
N VAL A 354 -3.83 2.25 7.07
CA VAL A 354 -4.86 3.20 7.44
C VAL A 354 -6.18 2.73 6.86
N GLU A 355 -7.22 2.63 7.67
CA GLU A 355 -8.58 2.38 7.22
C GLU A 355 -9.47 3.52 7.74
N ARG A 356 -9.88 4.39 6.82
CA ARG A 356 -10.78 5.53 7.11
C ARG A 356 -12.21 5.09 6.89
N LYS A 357 -13.03 5.20 7.90
CA LYS A 357 -14.45 4.82 7.87
C LYS A 357 -15.33 6.03 8.10
N HIS A 358 -16.41 6.09 7.36
CA HIS A 358 -17.52 6.98 7.65
C HIS A 358 -18.62 6.20 8.39
N PRO A 359 -19.26 6.74 9.43
CA PRO A 359 -18.92 8.03 10.06
C PRO A 359 -17.62 7.95 10.90
N ASP A 360 -16.85 8.99 10.80
CA ASP A 360 -15.74 9.49 11.64
C ASP A 360 -14.95 8.46 12.48
N THR A 361 -14.38 7.45 11.85
CA THR A 361 -13.47 6.51 12.51
C THR A 361 -12.25 6.23 11.64
N THR A 362 -11.06 6.30 12.23
CA THR A 362 -9.82 5.86 11.59
C THR A 362 -9.21 4.70 12.36
N LEU A 363 -8.98 3.59 11.69
CA LEU A 363 -8.28 2.44 12.22
C LEU A 363 -6.85 2.44 11.68
N LEU A 364 -5.87 2.34 12.58
CA LEU A 364 -4.46 2.27 12.24
C LEU A 364 -3.89 0.93 12.65
N VAL A 365 -3.12 0.31 11.77
CA VAL A 365 -2.23 -0.80 12.08
C VAL A 365 -0.81 -0.28 11.93
N MET A 366 -0.04 -0.36 12.99
CA MET A 366 1.32 0.15 13.03
C MET A 366 2.29 -0.94 13.45
N THR A 367 3.54 -0.81 13.02
CA THR A 367 4.62 -1.73 13.36
C THR A 367 5.90 -0.99 13.69
N LEU A 368 6.90 -1.68 14.22
CA LEU A 368 8.20 -1.09 14.49
C LEU A 368 8.91 -0.68 13.19
N PRO A 369 9.64 0.44 13.17
CA PRO A 369 10.31 0.94 11.98
C PRO A 369 11.27 -0.08 11.33
N CYS A 370 11.91 -0.91 12.14
CA CYS A 370 12.85 -1.94 11.66
C CYS A 370 12.24 -2.85 10.58
N ALA A 371 10.92 -3.07 10.58
CA ALA A 371 10.24 -3.87 9.56
C ALA A 371 10.47 -3.34 8.12
N TYR A 372 10.82 -2.06 7.99
CA TYR A 372 11.00 -1.37 6.72
C TYR A 372 12.38 -0.72 6.56
N THR A 373 13.02 -0.31 7.67
CA THR A 373 14.39 0.22 7.65
C THR A 373 15.45 -0.87 7.66
N TYR A 374 15.07 -2.06 8.11
CA TYR A 374 15.94 -3.24 8.29
C TYR A 374 17.09 -3.03 9.28
N GLU A 375 16.98 -2.03 10.13
CA GLU A 375 17.89 -1.78 11.25
C GLU A 375 17.42 -2.57 12.47
N ILE A 376 18.22 -3.51 12.93
CA ILE A 376 17.88 -4.33 14.10
C ILE A 376 17.76 -3.44 15.32
N PRO A 377 16.61 -3.40 16.03
CA PRO A 377 16.46 -2.58 17.22
C PRO A 377 17.32 -3.09 18.35
N GLY A 378 17.83 -2.19 19.19
CA GLY A 378 18.58 -2.56 20.38
C GLY A 378 17.74 -3.24 21.45
N GLU A 379 16.44 -2.93 21.49
CA GLU A 379 15.45 -3.48 22.43
C GLU A 379 14.13 -3.75 21.67
N LEU A 380 13.40 -4.76 22.10
CA LEU A 380 12.03 -5.02 21.64
C LEU A 380 11.06 -4.58 22.72
N PRO A 381 9.96 -3.84 22.39
CA PRO A 381 8.92 -3.52 23.36
C PRO A 381 8.41 -4.78 24.06
N GLN A 382 8.27 -4.73 25.40
CA GLN A 382 7.81 -5.83 26.27
C GLN A 382 8.73 -7.08 26.32
N CYS A 383 9.92 -7.05 25.72
CA CYS A 383 10.92 -8.12 25.89
C CYS A 383 12.03 -7.74 26.89
N SER A 384 12.02 -6.52 27.38
CA SER A 384 12.98 -5.97 28.36
C SER A 384 12.39 -5.96 29.77
#